data_cd812a9b4e211886101edf94dab3a8cc
#
_entry.id   cd812a9b4e211886101edf94dab3a8cc
#
_cell.length_a   1.000
_cell.length_b   1.000
_cell.length_c   1.000
_cell.angle_alpha   90.00
_cell.angle_beta   90.00
_cell.angle_gamma   90.00
#
_symmetry.space_group_name_H-M   'P 1'
#
loop_
_entity.id
_entity.type
_entity.pdbx_description
1 polymer ?
#
loop_
_entity_poly.entity_id
_entity_poly.type
_entity_poly.pdbx_seq_one_letter_code
_entity_poly.pdbx_strand_id
1 'polypeptide(L)'
;CATSATIVSGSMAERTNFKAYCLYSAMISLIVYPISGHWIWGGGWLSQLGFHDFAGSTAVHMVGGVTACIGAKILGPRIGKYDRDGKPKAIPGHNLTVAALGVFILWFCWFGFNGASTTAMSTDADLTKASLVYMNTNLSAAIATCTAMIFTWVRYGKPDVSMTLNGALAGLVYGGGIHYFLIQLLGVASVMLWVIITMTIIFKVIDKLVGLRVPADIEIEGLDYHEHGLASAYAGFNISDITATMDVNENTDLGESDYTKASDSQKNAAVKVAGEELVAANPTGMYKVSILVKLSRYDKLRKALNELGVTGMTVTQVMGCGIQKGSGEKYRGAEVDATLLPKVKVEVIGGNIPVEKVIETAKKCLYTGHIGDGKIFVYDVRHVVKVRTGEEDLAALKDVE
;
A
#
# COMPACT_ATOMS: atom_id res chain seq x y z
N CYS A 1 -25.00 1.97 12.02
CA CYS A 1 -24.98 0.56 11.57
C CYS A 1 -24.02 0.35 10.40
N ALA A 2 -24.23 1.01 9.25
CA ALA A 2 -23.36 0.85 8.07
C ALA A 2 -21.87 1.12 8.40
N THR A 3 -21.57 2.13 9.18
CA THR A 3 -20.21 2.45 9.63
C THR A 3 -19.60 1.33 10.46
N SER A 4 -20.36 0.69 11.36
CA SER A 4 -19.85 -0.47 12.13
C SER A 4 -19.46 -1.63 11.23
N ALA A 5 -20.28 -1.96 10.23
CA ALA A 5 -19.98 -3.00 9.25
C ALA A 5 -18.76 -2.63 8.37
N THR A 6 -18.66 -1.36 7.96
CA THR A 6 -17.56 -0.86 7.13
C THR A 6 -16.21 -0.91 7.86
N ILE A 7 -16.16 -0.61 9.15
CA ILE A 7 -14.92 -0.69 9.96
C ILE A 7 -14.36 -2.12 9.91
N VAL A 8 -15.22 -3.13 9.92
CA VAL A 8 -14.80 -4.54 9.86
C VAL A 8 -14.10 -4.87 8.54
N SER A 9 -14.60 -4.33 7.43
CA SER A 9 -14.11 -4.65 6.08
C SER A 9 -12.61 -4.40 5.92
N GLY A 10 -12.09 -3.29 6.45
CA GLY A 10 -10.68 -2.94 6.33
C GLY A 10 -9.72 -3.91 7.01
N SER A 11 -10.12 -4.54 8.12
CA SER A 11 -9.31 -5.54 8.82
C SER A 11 -9.31 -6.91 8.15
N MET A 12 -10.35 -7.21 7.39
CA MET A 12 -10.59 -8.50 6.73
C MET A 12 -10.34 -8.45 5.22
N ALA A 13 -10.06 -7.27 4.67
CA ALA A 13 -9.85 -7.03 3.25
C ALA A 13 -8.80 -7.96 2.63
N GLU A 14 -8.92 -8.17 1.31
CA GLU A 14 -8.00 -8.92 0.44
C GLU A 14 -8.02 -10.44 0.63
N ARG A 15 -8.75 -10.96 1.61
CA ARG A 15 -8.82 -12.41 1.89
C ARG A 15 -10.20 -12.91 2.32
N THR A 16 -11.18 -12.04 2.41
CA THR A 16 -12.56 -12.39 2.81
C THR A 16 -13.41 -12.65 1.60
N ASN A 17 -14.15 -13.75 1.60
CA ASN A 17 -15.14 -14.06 0.59
C ASN A 17 -16.26 -13.00 0.61
N PHE A 18 -16.65 -12.48 -0.56
CA PHE A 18 -17.65 -11.41 -0.68
C PHE A 18 -19.03 -11.81 -0.14
N LYS A 19 -19.44 -13.07 -0.34
CA LYS A 19 -20.69 -13.57 0.24
C LYS A 19 -20.66 -13.53 1.77
N ALA A 20 -19.52 -13.87 2.37
CA ALA A 20 -19.32 -13.78 3.82
C ALA A 20 -19.37 -12.32 4.29
N TYR A 21 -18.79 -11.39 3.54
CA TYR A 21 -18.91 -9.95 3.79
C TYR A 21 -20.36 -9.49 3.85
N CYS A 22 -21.18 -9.86 2.86
CA CYS A 22 -22.61 -9.51 2.81
C CYS A 22 -23.36 -10.08 4.01
N LEU A 23 -23.10 -11.35 4.34
CA LEU A 23 -23.78 -12.04 5.45
C LEU A 23 -23.42 -11.40 6.81
N TYR A 24 -22.16 -11.18 7.13
CA TYR A 24 -21.83 -10.59 8.42
C TYR A 24 -22.32 -9.13 8.54
N SER A 25 -22.30 -8.37 7.43
CA SER A 25 -22.84 -7.01 7.40
C SER A 25 -24.36 -7.00 7.69
N ALA A 26 -25.08 -7.95 7.10
CA ALA A 26 -26.51 -8.15 7.39
C ALA A 26 -26.73 -8.51 8.87
N MET A 27 -25.94 -9.44 9.42
CA MET A 27 -26.08 -9.85 10.83
C MET A 27 -25.73 -8.74 11.83
N ILE A 28 -24.72 -7.93 11.52
CA ILE A 28 -24.44 -6.72 12.31
C ILE A 28 -25.65 -5.80 12.29
N SER A 29 -26.24 -5.57 11.12
CA SER A 29 -27.34 -4.63 10.93
C SER A 29 -28.66 -5.11 11.55
N LEU A 30 -28.92 -6.41 11.54
CA LEU A 30 -30.18 -6.99 12.00
C LEU A 30 -30.18 -7.34 13.49
N ILE A 31 -29.05 -7.74 14.05
CA ILE A 31 -28.99 -8.31 15.40
C ILE A 31 -28.04 -7.50 16.30
N VAL A 32 -26.76 -7.40 15.94
CA VAL A 32 -25.73 -6.94 16.86
C VAL A 32 -25.92 -5.47 17.20
N TYR A 33 -26.03 -4.64 16.16
CA TYR A 33 -26.15 -3.20 16.29
C TYR A 33 -27.48 -2.74 16.89
N PRO A 34 -28.67 -3.24 16.47
CA PRO A 34 -29.94 -2.78 17.05
C PRO A 34 -30.05 -3.08 18.54
N ILE A 35 -29.55 -4.22 19.01
CA ILE A 35 -29.61 -4.57 20.42
C ILE A 35 -28.68 -3.67 21.24
N SER A 36 -27.42 -3.52 20.86
CA SER A 36 -26.49 -2.64 21.57
C SER A 36 -26.87 -1.17 21.47
N GLY A 37 -27.37 -0.75 20.32
CA GLY A 37 -27.88 0.61 20.10
C GLY A 37 -29.12 0.94 20.95
N HIS A 38 -30.04 -0.02 21.12
CA HIS A 38 -31.17 0.14 22.04
C HIS A 38 -30.71 0.30 23.49
N TRP A 39 -29.73 -0.48 23.94
CA TRP A 39 -29.18 -0.31 25.28
C TRP A 39 -28.69 1.11 25.57
N ILE A 40 -28.08 1.76 24.54
CA ILE A 40 -27.42 3.07 24.67
C ILE A 40 -28.37 4.22 24.37
N TRP A 41 -29.11 4.17 23.26
CA TRP A 41 -29.90 5.29 22.73
C TRP A 41 -31.39 5.03 22.72
N GLY A 42 -31.82 3.78 22.80
CA GLY A 42 -33.24 3.41 22.74
C GLY A 42 -33.95 3.35 24.09
N GLY A 43 -33.41 3.96 25.13
CA GLY A 43 -33.97 3.91 26.48
C GLY A 43 -33.74 2.58 27.21
N GLY A 44 -32.81 1.77 26.71
CA GLY A 44 -32.42 0.50 27.33
C GLY A 44 -31.68 0.71 28.67
N TRP A 45 -31.25 -0.40 29.27
CA TRP A 45 -30.72 -0.41 30.64
C TRP A 45 -29.43 0.44 30.82
N LEU A 46 -28.56 0.54 29.84
CA LEU A 46 -27.37 1.40 29.87
C LEU A 46 -27.76 2.88 29.92
N SER A 47 -28.72 3.27 29.09
CA SER A 47 -29.27 4.63 29.08
C SER A 47 -29.88 4.98 30.43
N GLN A 48 -30.63 4.05 31.04
CA GLN A 48 -31.24 4.25 32.35
C GLN A 48 -30.21 4.37 33.48
N LEU A 49 -29.05 3.75 33.38
CA LEU A 49 -27.92 3.90 34.28
C LEU A 49 -27.15 5.22 34.10
N GLY A 50 -27.45 6.01 33.05
CA GLY A 50 -26.75 7.25 32.75
C GLY A 50 -25.51 7.05 31.84
N PHE A 51 -25.41 5.92 31.16
CA PHE A 51 -24.39 5.75 30.11
C PHE A 51 -24.63 6.75 28.99
N HIS A 52 -23.59 7.45 28.59
CA HIS A 52 -23.69 8.48 27.56
C HIS A 52 -22.73 8.18 26.39
N ASP A 53 -23.28 8.04 25.19
CA ASP A 53 -22.57 7.98 23.93
C ASP A 53 -23.18 9.02 22.97
N PHE A 54 -22.44 10.09 22.70
CA PHE A 54 -22.98 11.21 21.93
C PHE A 54 -23.13 10.90 20.45
N ALA A 55 -22.05 10.39 19.81
CA ALA A 55 -21.98 10.20 18.36
C ALA A 55 -21.67 8.76 17.94
N GLY A 56 -21.55 7.82 18.87
CA GLY A 56 -21.36 6.41 18.56
C GLY A 56 -19.95 5.86 18.78
N SER A 57 -19.17 6.43 19.68
CA SER A 57 -17.86 5.86 20.02
C SER A 57 -17.96 4.41 20.45
N THR A 58 -18.95 4.07 21.28
CA THR A 58 -19.24 2.71 21.71
C THR A 58 -20.20 2.01 20.76
N ALA A 59 -21.34 2.65 20.48
CA ALA A 59 -22.41 2.05 19.70
C ALA A 59 -22.01 1.72 18.26
N VAL A 60 -21.11 2.52 17.66
CA VAL A 60 -20.69 2.36 16.25
C VAL A 60 -19.26 1.88 16.16
N HIS A 61 -18.31 2.68 16.65
CA HIS A 61 -16.89 2.45 16.40
C HIS A 61 -16.32 1.27 17.18
N MET A 62 -16.69 1.12 18.44
CA MET A 62 -16.25 -0.03 19.25
C MET A 62 -16.89 -1.33 18.75
N VAL A 63 -18.17 -1.33 18.41
CA VAL A 63 -18.85 -2.48 17.80
C VAL A 63 -18.12 -2.91 16.55
N GLY A 64 -17.80 -1.98 15.65
CA GLY A 64 -17.02 -2.25 14.45
C GLY A 64 -15.59 -2.74 14.75
N GLY A 65 -14.88 -2.06 15.66
CA GLY A 65 -13.50 -2.39 16.02
C GLY A 65 -13.34 -3.75 16.69
N VAL A 66 -14.22 -4.12 17.62
CA VAL A 66 -14.22 -5.44 18.27
C VAL A 66 -14.56 -6.53 17.27
N THR A 67 -15.57 -6.30 16.43
CA THR A 67 -15.93 -7.23 15.34
C THR A 67 -14.75 -7.43 14.38
N ALA A 68 -14.07 -6.35 14.01
CA ALA A 68 -12.88 -6.37 13.17
C ALA A 68 -11.74 -7.22 13.77
N CYS A 69 -11.52 -7.09 15.07
CA CYS A 69 -10.52 -7.87 15.80
C CYS A 69 -10.86 -9.37 15.79
N ILE A 70 -12.12 -9.72 16.03
CA ILE A 70 -12.59 -11.11 16.03
C ILE A 70 -12.48 -11.70 14.63
N GLY A 71 -13.01 -10.98 13.62
CA GLY A 71 -12.97 -11.39 12.22
C GLY A 71 -11.54 -11.62 11.73
N ALA A 72 -10.64 -10.67 11.99
CA ALA A 72 -9.22 -10.79 11.62
C ALA A 72 -8.54 -11.98 12.31
N LYS A 73 -8.89 -12.28 13.58
CA LYS A 73 -8.35 -13.42 14.32
C LYS A 73 -8.82 -14.76 13.75
N ILE A 74 -10.10 -14.88 13.41
CA ILE A 74 -10.66 -16.12 12.84
C ILE A 74 -10.14 -16.33 11.42
N LEU A 75 -10.09 -15.27 10.61
CA LEU A 75 -9.63 -15.30 9.24
C LEU A 75 -8.12 -15.59 9.10
N GLY A 76 -7.36 -15.17 10.09
CA GLY A 76 -5.89 -15.26 10.08
C GLY A 76 -5.19 -14.12 9.33
N PRO A 77 -3.86 -14.11 9.34
CA PRO A 77 -3.07 -13.09 8.66
C PRO A 77 -3.15 -13.23 7.14
N ARG A 78 -2.84 -12.14 6.42
CA ARG A 78 -2.62 -12.18 4.96
C ARG A 78 -1.46 -13.11 4.62
N ILE A 79 -1.54 -13.75 3.46
CA ILE A 79 -0.42 -14.53 2.92
C ILE A 79 0.79 -13.59 2.79
N GLY A 80 1.98 -14.06 3.18
CA GLY A 80 3.21 -13.26 3.19
C GLY A 80 3.37 -12.26 4.33
N LYS A 81 2.42 -12.19 5.29
CA LYS A 81 2.53 -11.27 6.45
C LYS A 81 3.67 -11.61 7.40
N TYR A 82 4.01 -12.88 7.51
CA TYR A 82 5.09 -13.36 8.36
C TYR A 82 6.12 -14.13 7.52
N ASP A 83 7.40 -13.98 7.85
CA ASP A 83 8.47 -14.80 7.29
C ASP A 83 8.53 -16.19 7.94
N ARG A 84 9.52 -17.00 7.54
CA ARG A 84 9.72 -18.35 8.09
C ARG A 84 10.05 -18.36 9.59
N ASP A 85 10.64 -17.28 10.08
CA ASP A 85 11.01 -17.10 11.50
C ASP A 85 9.88 -16.51 12.33
N GLY A 86 8.70 -16.29 11.72
CA GLY A 86 7.55 -15.69 12.38
C GLY A 86 7.66 -14.16 12.54
N LYS A 87 8.63 -13.50 11.93
CA LYS A 87 8.77 -12.04 11.98
C LYS A 87 7.79 -11.38 11.02
N PRO A 88 7.10 -10.31 11.45
CA PRO A 88 6.14 -9.63 10.61
C PRO A 88 6.84 -8.86 9.47
N LYS A 89 6.40 -9.10 8.24
CA LYS A 89 6.75 -8.29 7.06
C LYS A 89 5.76 -7.14 6.87
N ALA A 90 6.24 -6.02 6.34
CA ALA A 90 5.38 -4.93 5.94
C ALA A 90 4.65 -5.26 4.64
N ILE A 91 3.34 -5.03 4.62
CA ILE A 91 2.52 -5.07 3.40
C ILE A 91 2.00 -3.63 3.22
N PRO A 92 2.72 -2.78 2.47
CA PRO A 92 2.32 -1.39 2.27
C PRO A 92 1.05 -1.30 1.43
N GLY A 93 0.26 -0.22 1.65
CA GLY A 93 -0.86 0.09 0.77
C GLY A 93 -0.38 0.50 -0.62
N HIS A 94 -1.20 0.24 -1.63
CA HIS A 94 -0.86 0.48 -3.04
C HIS A 94 -0.65 1.98 -3.37
N ASN A 95 -1.35 2.89 -2.68
CA ASN A 95 -1.26 4.33 -2.95
C ASN A 95 -1.55 5.16 -1.70
N LEU A 96 -0.51 5.72 -1.09
CA LEU A 96 -0.63 6.57 0.10
C LEU A 96 -1.31 7.90 -0.19
N THR A 97 -1.21 8.44 -1.39
CA THR A 97 -1.88 9.69 -1.78
C THR A 97 -3.39 9.51 -1.81
N VAL A 98 -3.86 8.40 -2.40
CA VAL A 98 -5.30 8.06 -2.39
C VAL A 98 -5.79 7.78 -0.97
N ALA A 99 -4.98 7.11 -0.14
CA ALA A 99 -5.30 6.91 1.28
C ALA A 99 -5.43 8.25 2.03
N ALA A 100 -4.53 9.21 1.79
CA ALA A 100 -4.61 10.55 2.36
C ALA A 100 -5.88 11.28 1.91
N LEU A 101 -6.22 11.22 0.62
CA LEU A 101 -7.49 11.76 0.11
C LEU A 101 -8.70 11.15 0.84
N GLY A 102 -8.69 9.83 1.06
CA GLY A 102 -9.73 9.14 1.82
C GLY A 102 -9.86 9.68 3.25
N VAL A 103 -8.73 9.96 3.92
CA VAL A 103 -8.75 10.58 5.27
C VAL A 103 -9.30 11.99 5.23
N PHE A 104 -8.97 12.82 4.23
CA PHE A 104 -9.55 14.15 4.08
C PHE A 104 -11.08 14.10 3.89
N ILE A 105 -11.56 13.19 3.06
CA ILE A 105 -13.01 13.00 2.85
C ILE A 105 -13.67 12.57 4.17
N LEU A 106 -13.11 11.60 4.87
CA LEU A 106 -13.61 11.14 6.16
C LEU A 106 -13.60 12.26 7.21
N TRP A 107 -12.54 13.06 7.29
CA TRP A 107 -12.44 14.18 8.22
C TRP A 107 -13.51 15.22 7.94
N PHE A 108 -13.70 15.59 6.69
CA PHE A 108 -14.79 16.50 6.29
C PHE A 108 -16.17 15.94 6.66
N CYS A 109 -16.45 14.69 6.32
CA CYS A 109 -17.72 14.04 6.64
C CYS A 109 -17.94 13.87 8.15
N TRP A 110 -16.86 13.87 8.94
CA TRP A 110 -16.94 13.73 10.40
C TRP A 110 -17.55 14.95 11.09
N PHE A 111 -17.47 16.12 10.49
CA PHE A 111 -18.24 17.28 10.95
C PHE A 111 -19.73 16.98 10.87
N GLY A 112 -20.19 16.38 9.77
CA GLY A 112 -21.56 15.90 9.66
C GLY A 112 -21.90 14.81 10.67
N PHE A 113 -21.01 13.80 10.80
CA PHE A 113 -21.22 12.68 11.71
C PHE A 113 -21.40 13.12 13.17
N ASN A 114 -20.47 13.92 13.69
CA ASN A 114 -20.54 14.39 15.07
C ASN A 114 -21.50 15.57 15.24
N GLY A 115 -21.50 16.54 14.33
CA GLY A 115 -22.35 17.71 14.42
C GLY A 115 -23.82 17.38 14.29
N ALA A 116 -24.22 16.54 13.34
CA ALA A 116 -25.59 16.11 13.20
C ALA A 116 -26.09 15.23 14.38
N SER A 117 -25.18 14.70 15.20
CA SER A 117 -25.54 13.98 16.43
C SER A 117 -26.15 14.90 17.52
N THR A 118 -26.15 16.22 17.34
CA THR A 118 -26.95 17.14 18.14
C THR A 118 -28.46 16.92 17.96
N THR A 119 -28.87 16.31 16.84
CA THR A 119 -30.25 15.99 16.43
C THR A 119 -31.17 17.20 16.25
N ALA A 120 -30.72 18.40 16.60
CA ALA A 120 -31.44 19.65 16.38
C ALA A 120 -30.43 20.79 16.15
N MET A 121 -30.80 21.75 15.28
CA MET A 121 -30.05 22.98 14.98
C MET A 121 -31.00 24.16 14.80
N SER A 122 -32.11 24.19 15.55
CA SER A 122 -33.20 25.17 15.38
C SER A 122 -33.17 26.31 16.40
N THR A 123 -32.41 26.15 17.47
CA THR A 123 -32.26 27.18 18.51
C THR A 123 -30.82 27.64 18.65
N ASP A 124 -30.59 28.83 19.21
CA ASP A 124 -29.24 29.34 19.49
C ASP A 124 -28.45 28.40 20.41
N ALA A 125 -29.10 27.72 21.33
CA ALA A 125 -28.51 26.74 22.22
C ALA A 125 -28.02 25.49 21.42
N ASP A 126 -28.83 25.00 20.47
CA ASP A 126 -28.47 23.89 19.60
C ASP A 126 -27.29 24.24 18.67
N LEU A 127 -27.33 25.46 18.10
CA LEU A 127 -26.24 25.96 17.24
C LEU A 127 -24.94 26.13 18.03
N THR A 128 -25.01 26.63 19.26
CA THR A 128 -23.85 26.73 20.15
C THR A 128 -23.26 25.34 20.45
N LYS A 129 -24.13 24.38 20.79
CA LYS A 129 -23.72 22.99 21.04
C LYS A 129 -23.06 22.35 19.80
N ALA A 130 -23.66 22.51 18.62
CA ALA A 130 -23.11 22.00 17.37
C ALA A 130 -21.75 22.63 17.05
N SER A 131 -21.60 23.93 17.25
CA SER A 131 -20.35 24.67 17.05
C SER A 131 -19.20 24.13 17.93
N LEU A 132 -19.51 23.90 19.22
CA LEU A 132 -18.58 23.29 20.16
C LEU A 132 -18.17 21.86 19.72
N VAL A 133 -19.12 21.07 19.22
CA VAL A 133 -18.86 19.73 18.70
C VAL A 133 -17.95 19.80 17.48
N TYR A 134 -18.17 20.71 16.54
CA TYR A 134 -17.30 20.91 15.38
C TYR A 134 -15.88 21.29 15.80
N MET A 135 -15.74 22.25 16.70
CA MET A 135 -14.43 22.67 17.19
C MET A 135 -13.68 21.53 17.87
N ASN A 136 -14.34 20.80 18.77
CA ASN A 136 -13.76 19.68 19.49
C ASN A 136 -13.38 18.53 18.55
N THR A 137 -14.21 18.21 17.57
CA THR A 137 -13.95 17.20 16.55
C THR A 137 -12.67 17.53 15.77
N ASN A 138 -12.56 18.77 15.29
CA ASN A 138 -11.40 19.21 14.54
C ASN A 138 -10.12 19.24 15.40
N LEU A 139 -10.20 19.76 16.60
CA LEU A 139 -9.05 19.85 17.51
C LEU A 139 -8.55 18.46 17.93
N SER A 140 -9.47 17.55 18.26
CA SER A 140 -9.11 16.16 18.62
C SER A 140 -8.41 15.44 17.48
N ALA A 141 -8.93 15.55 16.26
CA ALA A 141 -8.32 14.94 15.09
C ALA A 141 -6.94 15.54 14.80
N ALA A 142 -6.79 16.86 14.90
CA ALA A 142 -5.51 17.54 14.69
C ALA A 142 -4.46 17.14 15.73
N ILE A 143 -4.82 17.12 17.02
CA ILE A 143 -3.93 16.71 18.11
C ILE A 143 -3.50 15.24 17.95
N ALA A 144 -4.44 14.36 17.65
CA ALA A 144 -4.15 12.94 17.48
C ALA A 144 -3.24 12.70 16.27
N THR A 145 -3.42 13.43 15.17
CA THR A 145 -2.55 13.42 14.00
C THR A 145 -1.11 13.83 14.38
N CYS A 146 -0.97 14.98 15.03
CA CYS A 146 0.34 15.48 15.49
C CYS A 146 1.02 14.52 16.46
N THR A 147 0.24 13.96 17.41
CA THR A 147 0.76 12.99 18.38
C THR A 147 1.27 11.72 17.70
N ALA A 148 0.50 11.15 16.77
CA ALA A 148 0.92 9.98 16.02
C ALA A 148 2.16 10.26 15.15
N MET A 149 2.22 11.44 14.53
CA MET A 149 3.36 11.88 13.74
C MET A 149 4.64 12.00 14.60
N ILE A 150 4.55 12.71 15.73
CA ILE A 150 5.68 12.91 16.66
C ILE A 150 6.11 11.57 17.26
N PHE A 151 5.16 10.75 17.72
CA PHE A 151 5.47 9.44 18.28
C PHE A 151 6.22 8.55 17.30
N THR A 152 5.74 8.46 16.06
CA THR A 152 6.40 7.65 15.04
C THR A 152 7.75 8.22 14.65
N TRP A 153 7.88 9.53 14.60
CA TRP A 153 9.16 10.21 14.34
C TRP A 153 10.21 9.89 15.39
N VAL A 154 9.84 10.06 16.67
CA VAL A 154 10.76 9.75 17.79
C VAL A 154 11.09 8.25 17.83
N ARG A 155 10.10 7.38 17.57
CA ARG A 155 10.26 5.91 17.70
C ARG A 155 11.03 5.29 16.54
N TYR A 156 10.86 5.81 15.32
CA TYR A 156 11.36 5.21 14.08
C TYR A 156 12.35 6.09 13.31
N GLY A 157 12.66 7.28 13.82
CA GLY A 157 13.57 8.25 13.18
C GLY A 157 12.94 9.01 11.99
N LYS A 158 11.77 8.61 11.52
CA LYS A 158 10.97 9.28 10.48
C LYS A 158 9.49 9.15 10.81
N PRO A 159 8.65 10.16 10.48
CA PRO A 159 7.21 10.04 10.67
C PRO A 159 6.63 8.98 9.73
N ASP A 160 5.78 8.11 10.29
CA ASP A 160 5.03 7.12 9.49
C ASP A 160 3.73 7.76 9.02
N VAL A 161 3.61 7.96 7.71
CA VAL A 161 2.45 8.62 7.08
C VAL A 161 1.16 7.81 7.33
N SER A 162 1.21 6.48 7.25
CA SER A 162 0.03 5.63 7.45
C SER A 162 -0.47 5.69 8.89
N MET A 163 0.43 5.64 9.88
CA MET A 163 0.05 5.77 11.29
C MET A 163 -0.42 7.18 11.63
N THR A 164 0.17 8.22 11.05
CA THR A 164 -0.24 9.61 11.20
C THR A 164 -1.66 9.82 10.68
N LEU A 165 -1.99 9.31 9.49
CA LEU A 165 -3.33 9.37 8.91
C LEU A 165 -4.38 8.62 9.75
N ASN A 166 -4.04 7.45 10.30
CA ASN A 166 -4.90 6.71 11.20
C ASN A 166 -5.10 7.43 12.55
N GLY A 167 -4.09 8.14 13.02
CA GLY A 167 -4.18 8.98 14.23
C GLY A 167 -5.27 10.03 14.15
N ALA A 168 -5.47 10.63 12.97
CA ALA A 168 -6.55 11.62 12.75
C ALA A 168 -7.94 11.08 13.06
N LEU A 169 -8.17 9.79 12.89
CA LEU A 169 -9.47 9.15 13.08
C LEU A 169 -9.70 8.64 14.52
N ALA A 170 -8.68 8.65 15.39
CA ALA A 170 -8.73 8.04 16.72
C ALA A 170 -9.03 9.01 17.87
N GLY A 171 -9.10 10.32 17.63
CA GLY A 171 -9.13 11.34 18.67
C GLY A 171 -10.53 11.75 19.15
N LEU A 172 -11.10 11.10 20.18
CA LEU A 172 -12.27 11.63 20.90
C LEU A 172 -12.31 11.14 22.35
N VAL A 173 -12.19 12.05 23.34
CA VAL A 173 -12.36 11.77 24.76
C VAL A 173 -13.26 12.84 25.41
N TYR A 174 -14.24 12.38 26.22
CA TYR A 174 -15.15 13.24 26.98
C TYR A 174 -14.86 13.14 28.48
N GLY A 175 -14.95 14.26 29.22
CA GLY A 175 -14.63 14.34 30.64
C GLY A 175 -15.84 14.19 31.57
N GLY A 176 -15.64 13.56 32.75
CA GLY A 176 -16.63 13.40 33.82
C GLY A 176 -16.01 12.79 35.09
N GLY A 177 -16.65 12.94 36.24
CA GLY A 177 -16.17 12.42 37.55
C GLY A 177 -16.14 10.88 37.61
N ILE A 178 -15.53 10.33 38.68
CA ILE A 178 -15.29 8.89 38.83
C ILE A 178 -16.56 8.02 38.76
N HIS A 179 -17.68 8.51 39.21
CA HIS A 179 -18.97 7.80 39.12
C HIS A 179 -19.38 7.60 37.66
N TYR A 180 -19.33 8.67 36.85
CA TYR A 180 -19.59 8.58 35.41
C TYR A 180 -18.57 7.68 34.70
N PHE A 181 -17.32 7.72 35.13
CA PHE A 181 -16.28 6.85 34.58
C PHE A 181 -16.62 5.36 34.76
N LEU A 182 -17.11 4.98 35.95
CA LEU A 182 -17.49 3.58 36.23
C LEU A 182 -18.69 3.13 35.39
N ILE A 183 -19.70 4.01 35.19
CA ILE A 183 -20.85 3.74 34.33
C ILE A 183 -20.38 3.58 32.87
N GLN A 184 -19.50 4.47 32.39
CA GLN A 184 -18.93 4.38 31.06
C GLN A 184 -18.12 3.10 30.87
N LEU A 185 -17.29 2.74 31.83
CA LEU A 185 -16.52 1.50 31.84
C LEU A 185 -17.43 0.27 31.78
N LEU A 186 -18.49 0.24 32.58
CA LEU A 186 -19.49 -0.84 32.60
C LEU A 186 -20.16 -0.95 31.22
N GLY A 187 -20.59 0.17 30.66
CA GLY A 187 -21.25 0.19 29.34
C GLY A 187 -20.35 -0.30 28.22
N VAL A 188 -19.10 0.19 28.16
CA VAL A 188 -18.10 -0.27 27.21
C VAL A 188 -17.84 -1.77 27.35
N ALA A 189 -17.63 -2.26 28.57
CA ALA A 189 -17.38 -3.67 28.85
C ALA A 189 -18.56 -4.56 28.44
N SER A 190 -19.79 -4.12 28.73
CA SER A 190 -21.01 -4.87 28.42
C SER A 190 -21.26 -4.97 26.90
N VAL A 191 -21.10 -3.89 26.18
CA VAL A 191 -21.24 -3.89 24.72
C VAL A 191 -20.09 -4.68 24.07
N MET A 192 -18.88 -4.55 24.57
CA MET A 192 -17.73 -5.35 24.09
C MET A 192 -17.99 -6.84 24.28
N LEU A 193 -18.45 -7.27 25.44
CA LEU A 193 -18.76 -8.68 25.72
C LEU A 193 -19.89 -9.19 24.81
N TRP A 194 -20.96 -8.40 24.63
CA TRP A 194 -22.04 -8.71 23.69
C TRP A 194 -21.51 -8.95 22.28
N VAL A 195 -20.69 -8.03 21.76
CA VAL A 195 -20.10 -8.15 20.42
C VAL A 195 -19.16 -9.35 20.30
N ILE A 196 -18.33 -9.61 21.33
CA ILE A 196 -17.41 -10.76 21.32
C ILE A 196 -18.19 -12.07 21.20
N ILE A 197 -19.22 -12.25 22.00
CA ILE A 197 -20.01 -13.49 21.99
C ILE A 197 -20.75 -13.65 20.66
N THR A 198 -21.54 -12.63 20.30
CA THR A 198 -22.42 -12.71 19.11
C THR A 198 -21.62 -12.82 17.81
N MET A 199 -20.60 -11.99 17.63
CA MET A 199 -19.81 -12.00 16.39
C MET A 199 -18.91 -13.25 16.29
N THR A 200 -18.42 -13.80 17.38
CA THR A 200 -17.70 -15.07 17.34
C THR A 200 -18.60 -16.22 16.85
N ILE A 201 -19.85 -16.25 17.31
CA ILE A 201 -20.81 -17.24 16.85
C ILE A 201 -21.14 -17.01 15.37
N ILE A 202 -21.46 -15.77 14.98
CA ILE A 202 -21.82 -15.40 13.63
C ILE A 202 -20.70 -15.74 12.64
N PHE A 203 -19.46 -15.34 12.92
CA PHE A 203 -18.33 -15.65 12.01
C PHE A 203 -18.08 -17.16 11.89
N LYS A 204 -18.18 -17.93 12.96
CA LYS A 204 -18.03 -19.39 12.89
C LYS A 204 -19.15 -20.06 12.10
N VAL A 205 -20.37 -19.56 12.23
CA VAL A 205 -21.53 -20.06 11.42
C VAL A 205 -21.32 -19.71 9.94
N ILE A 206 -20.94 -18.48 9.62
CA ILE A 206 -20.68 -18.05 8.24
C ILE A 206 -19.51 -18.87 7.65
N ASP A 207 -18.45 -19.07 8.41
CA ASP A 207 -17.30 -19.86 7.95
C ASP A 207 -17.71 -21.30 7.61
N LYS A 208 -18.57 -21.90 8.42
CA LYS A 208 -19.12 -23.26 8.16
C LYS A 208 -20.06 -23.31 6.95
N LEU A 209 -20.84 -22.25 6.69
CA LEU A 209 -21.88 -22.25 5.63
C LEU A 209 -21.32 -21.88 4.26
N VAL A 210 -20.49 -20.87 4.17
CA VAL A 210 -20.03 -20.30 2.89
C VAL A 210 -18.50 -20.15 2.80
N GLY A 211 -17.77 -20.44 3.87
CA GLY A 211 -16.36 -20.14 3.99
C GLY A 211 -16.09 -18.65 4.24
N LEU A 212 -15.30 -18.32 5.25
CA LEU A 212 -14.98 -16.95 5.58
C LEU A 212 -13.82 -16.42 4.72
N ARG A 213 -12.83 -17.27 4.48
CA ARG A 213 -11.61 -16.94 3.71
C ARG A 213 -11.68 -17.53 2.31
N VAL A 214 -11.20 -16.78 1.34
CA VAL A 214 -11.01 -17.28 -0.03
C VAL A 214 -9.86 -18.30 -0.09
N PRO A 215 -9.82 -19.20 -1.10
CA PRO A 215 -8.66 -20.05 -1.40
C PRO A 215 -7.38 -19.24 -1.59
N ALA A 216 -6.23 -19.86 -1.32
CA ALA A 216 -4.94 -19.16 -1.32
C ALA A 216 -4.52 -18.64 -2.70
N ASP A 217 -4.84 -19.36 -3.76
CA ASP A 217 -4.64 -18.96 -5.14
C ASP A 217 -5.42 -17.69 -5.49
N ILE A 218 -6.69 -17.60 -5.10
CA ILE A 218 -7.52 -16.41 -5.29
C ILE A 218 -7.01 -15.22 -4.46
N GLU A 219 -6.54 -15.47 -3.22
CA GLU A 219 -5.94 -14.41 -2.39
C GLU A 219 -4.66 -13.86 -3.03
N ILE A 220 -3.84 -14.71 -3.67
CA ILE A 220 -2.60 -14.33 -4.35
C ILE A 220 -2.88 -13.57 -5.65
N GLU A 221 -3.83 -14.04 -6.45
CA GLU A 221 -4.20 -13.41 -7.72
C GLU A 221 -5.00 -12.11 -7.53
N GLY A 222 -5.65 -11.95 -6.38
CA GLY A 222 -6.52 -10.82 -6.04
C GLY A 222 -7.99 -11.07 -6.31
N LEU A 223 -8.83 -10.50 -5.45
CA LEU A 223 -10.28 -10.75 -5.46
C LEU A 223 -11.02 -10.02 -6.57
N ASP A 224 -10.45 -8.96 -7.14
CA ASP A 224 -11.12 -8.11 -8.13
C ASP A 224 -11.61 -8.90 -9.34
N TYR A 225 -10.77 -9.76 -9.89
CA TYR A 225 -11.13 -10.59 -11.04
C TYR A 225 -12.09 -11.71 -10.66
N HIS A 226 -11.80 -12.43 -9.58
CA HIS A 226 -12.54 -13.64 -9.21
C HIS A 226 -13.92 -13.34 -8.62
N GLU A 227 -14.07 -12.26 -7.86
CA GLU A 227 -15.34 -11.94 -7.21
C GLU A 227 -16.17 -10.91 -7.97
N HIS A 228 -15.53 -10.04 -8.76
CA HIS A 228 -16.20 -8.93 -9.44
C HIS A 228 -16.04 -8.91 -10.96
N GLY A 229 -15.23 -9.82 -11.53
CA GLY A 229 -14.96 -9.85 -12.98
C GLY A 229 -14.24 -8.60 -13.49
N LEU A 230 -13.58 -7.85 -12.60
CA LEU A 230 -12.86 -6.61 -12.92
C LEU A 230 -11.39 -6.92 -13.15
N ALA A 231 -10.78 -6.30 -14.17
CA ALA A 231 -9.34 -6.21 -14.22
C ALA A 231 -8.86 -5.47 -12.95
N SER A 232 -7.68 -5.84 -12.43
CA SER A 232 -7.14 -5.27 -11.19
C SER A 232 -7.38 -3.76 -11.10
N ALA A 233 -8.04 -3.31 -10.05
CA ALA A 233 -8.33 -1.90 -9.79
C ALA A 233 -7.05 -1.07 -9.58
N TYR A 234 -5.92 -1.73 -9.40
CA TYR A 234 -4.64 -1.15 -9.02
C TYR A 234 -3.60 -1.39 -10.12
N ALA A 235 -3.79 -0.75 -11.29
CA ALA A 235 -2.81 -0.80 -12.36
C ALA A 235 -1.43 -0.34 -11.86
N GLY A 236 -0.42 -1.20 -11.94
CA GLY A 236 0.94 -0.95 -11.47
C GLY A 236 1.27 -1.52 -10.08
N PHE A 237 0.33 -2.14 -9.39
CA PHE A 237 0.58 -2.91 -8.17
C PHE A 237 0.91 -4.36 -8.55
N ASN A 238 2.18 -4.68 -8.61
CA ASN A 238 2.63 -6.05 -8.90
C ASN A 238 2.62 -6.90 -7.64
N ILE A 239 1.73 -7.89 -7.61
CA ILE A 239 1.70 -8.98 -6.63
C ILE A 239 2.95 -9.88 -6.74
N SER A 240 3.78 -9.71 -7.78
CA SER A 240 5.04 -10.43 -7.97
C SER A 240 5.98 -10.39 -6.77
N ASP A 241 5.83 -9.41 -5.86
CA ASP A 241 6.59 -9.38 -4.61
C ASP A 241 6.14 -10.44 -3.60
N ILE A 242 4.90 -10.90 -3.69
CA ILE A 242 4.36 -11.95 -2.82
C ILE A 242 4.76 -13.33 -3.38
N THR A 243 4.74 -13.50 -4.70
CA THR A 243 5.18 -14.73 -5.35
C THR A 243 6.68 -14.94 -5.23
N ALA A 244 7.49 -13.90 -5.31
CA ALA A 244 8.94 -14.00 -5.07
C ALA A 244 9.29 -14.46 -3.64
N THR A 245 8.37 -14.33 -2.69
CA THR A 245 8.54 -14.88 -1.34
C THR A 245 7.98 -16.32 -1.20
N MET A 246 7.23 -16.81 -2.19
CA MET A 246 6.63 -18.16 -2.19
C MET A 246 7.39 -19.18 -3.03
N ASP A 247 8.10 -18.76 -4.08
CA ASP A 247 8.92 -19.65 -4.96
C ASP A 247 10.14 -20.27 -4.27
N VAL A 248 10.26 -20.16 -2.97
CA VAL A 248 11.33 -20.81 -2.21
C VAL A 248 10.95 -22.21 -1.73
N ASN A 249 9.89 -22.80 -2.27
CA ASN A 249 9.47 -24.16 -1.87
C ASN A 249 9.85 -25.28 -2.87
N GLU A 250 10.58 -24.98 -3.92
CA GLU A 250 11.22 -26.05 -4.67
C GLU A 250 12.70 -26.13 -4.27
N ASN A 251 13.04 -27.27 -3.68
CA ASN A 251 14.37 -27.78 -3.37
C ASN A 251 15.44 -27.41 -4.41
N THR A 252 16.02 -26.25 -4.30
CA THR A 252 17.36 -26.01 -4.72
C THR A 252 18.13 -25.58 -3.48
N ASP A 253 18.88 -26.54 -2.95
CA ASP A 253 19.96 -26.33 -2.01
C ASP A 253 21.05 -25.51 -2.73
N LEU A 254 20.76 -24.25 -2.99
CA LEU A 254 21.74 -23.25 -3.36
C LEU A 254 22.37 -22.85 -2.05
N GLY A 255 23.44 -23.56 -1.70
CA GLY A 255 24.29 -23.21 -0.58
C GLY A 255 24.51 -21.71 -0.57
N GLU A 256 24.33 -21.10 0.59
CA GLU A 256 24.63 -19.68 0.84
C GLU A 256 26.07 -19.41 0.43
N SER A 257 26.27 -19.05 -0.83
CA SER A 257 27.54 -18.49 -1.26
C SER A 257 27.58 -17.05 -0.75
N ASP A 258 28.23 -16.87 0.39
CA ASP A 258 28.49 -15.58 1.00
C ASP A 258 29.48 -14.79 0.12
N TYR A 259 28.97 -14.10 -0.89
CA TYR A 259 29.74 -13.27 -1.82
C TYR A 259 30.46 -12.10 -1.14
N THR A 260 30.20 -11.85 0.15
CA THR A 260 30.87 -10.80 0.91
C THR A 260 32.29 -11.21 1.34
N LYS A 261 32.66 -12.49 1.20
CA LYS A 261 33.95 -13.06 1.62
C LYS A 261 34.90 -13.42 0.48
N ALA A 262 34.62 -13.03 -0.74
CA ALA A 262 35.58 -13.22 -1.82
C ALA A 262 36.86 -12.44 -1.52
N SER A 263 37.94 -13.14 -1.26
CA SER A 263 39.27 -12.54 -1.05
C SER A 263 39.74 -11.84 -2.33
N ASP A 264 40.63 -10.87 -2.20
CA ASP A 264 41.20 -10.19 -3.38
C ASP A 264 41.93 -11.14 -4.30
N SER A 265 42.46 -12.28 -3.78
CA SER A 265 43.02 -13.36 -4.60
C SER A 265 41.95 -14.07 -5.43
N GLN A 266 40.73 -14.24 -4.92
CA GLN A 266 39.62 -14.84 -5.68
C GLN A 266 39.07 -13.88 -6.73
N LYS A 267 39.05 -12.59 -6.45
CA LYS A 267 38.67 -11.54 -7.43
C LYS A 267 39.72 -11.45 -8.56
N ASN A 268 40.99 -11.61 -8.25
CA ASN A 268 42.08 -11.59 -9.22
C ASN A 268 42.21 -12.92 -9.97
N ALA A 269 41.73 -14.03 -9.41
CA ALA A 269 41.67 -15.34 -10.05
C ALA A 269 40.35 -15.53 -10.86
N ALA A 270 39.45 -14.56 -10.86
CA ALA A 270 38.33 -14.56 -11.79
C ALA A 270 38.91 -14.57 -13.20
N VAL A 271 38.82 -15.73 -13.86
CA VAL A 271 39.27 -15.94 -15.22
C VAL A 271 38.56 -14.91 -16.06
N LYS A 272 39.33 -13.97 -16.60
CA LYS A 272 38.84 -13.20 -17.75
C LYS A 272 38.42 -14.23 -18.77
N VAL A 273 37.13 -14.35 -19.01
CA VAL A 273 36.65 -15.06 -20.19
C VAL A 273 37.30 -14.31 -21.34
N ALA A 274 38.38 -14.84 -21.87
CA ALA A 274 38.90 -14.45 -23.16
C ALA A 274 37.82 -14.90 -24.16
N GLY A 275 36.74 -14.13 -24.26
CA GLY A 275 35.96 -14.12 -25.45
C GLY A 275 36.92 -13.57 -26.50
N GLU A 276 37.27 -14.32 -27.49
CA GLU A 276 37.62 -13.72 -28.75
C GLU A 276 36.63 -12.60 -28.97
N GLU A 277 37.12 -11.39 -29.26
CA GLU A 277 36.31 -10.32 -29.78
C GLU A 277 35.58 -10.84 -30.99
N LEU A 278 34.43 -11.45 -30.80
CA LEU A 278 33.41 -11.53 -31.82
C LEU A 278 32.90 -10.10 -32.01
N VAL A 279 33.75 -9.26 -32.58
CA VAL A 279 33.31 -8.10 -33.32
C VAL A 279 32.68 -8.68 -34.59
N ALA A 280 31.51 -9.27 -34.44
CA ALA A 280 30.61 -9.43 -35.54
C ALA A 280 30.34 -7.98 -35.99
N ALA A 281 30.89 -7.60 -37.11
CA ALA A 281 30.64 -6.31 -37.72
C ALA A 281 29.12 -6.13 -37.75
N ASN A 282 28.62 -5.11 -37.09
CA ASN A 282 27.20 -4.76 -37.16
C ASN A 282 26.91 -4.35 -38.61
N PRO A 283 26.39 -5.24 -39.48
CA PRO A 283 26.32 -4.99 -40.92
C PRO A 283 25.32 -3.86 -41.25
N THR A 284 24.45 -3.52 -40.33
CA THR A 284 23.42 -2.51 -40.52
C THR A 284 23.81 -1.13 -39.98
N GLY A 285 24.80 -1.06 -39.10
CA GLY A 285 25.17 0.17 -38.38
C GLY A 285 24.10 0.66 -37.40
N MET A 286 22.99 -0.09 -37.26
CA MET A 286 21.92 0.25 -36.35
C MET A 286 22.12 -0.41 -34.98
N TYR A 287 21.82 0.34 -33.94
CA TYR A 287 21.95 -0.13 -32.56
C TYR A 287 20.74 0.24 -31.71
N LYS A 288 20.53 -0.52 -30.64
CA LYS A 288 19.61 -0.21 -29.56
C LYS A 288 20.39 -0.02 -28.28
N VAL A 289 20.26 1.13 -27.65
CA VAL A 289 20.82 1.41 -26.33
C VAL A 289 19.70 1.33 -25.30
N SER A 290 19.84 0.46 -24.30
CA SER A 290 18.91 0.34 -23.19
C SER A 290 19.59 0.82 -21.91
N ILE A 291 19.05 1.87 -21.29
CA ILE A 291 19.63 2.55 -20.14
C ILE A 291 18.69 2.36 -18.93
N LEU A 292 19.17 1.67 -17.90
CA LEU A 292 18.48 1.56 -16.62
C LEU A 292 18.93 2.70 -15.70
N VAL A 293 18.01 3.54 -15.26
CA VAL A 293 18.29 4.75 -14.48
C VAL A 293 17.30 4.95 -13.35
N LYS A 294 17.71 5.66 -12.29
CA LYS A 294 16.79 6.12 -11.23
C LYS A 294 15.80 7.14 -11.79
N LEU A 295 14.55 7.09 -11.35
CA LEU A 295 13.51 8.03 -11.78
C LEU A 295 13.94 9.49 -11.61
N SER A 296 14.64 9.82 -10.51
CA SER A 296 15.15 11.18 -10.23
C SER A 296 16.19 11.70 -11.23
N ARG A 297 16.79 10.84 -12.04
CA ARG A 297 17.80 11.19 -13.04
C ARG A 297 17.28 11.16 -14.48
N TYR A 298 16.07 10.66 -14.67
CA TYR A 298 15.47 10.50 -16.00
C TYR A 298 15.38 11.82 -16.78
N ASP A 299 14.89 12.89 -16.15
CA ASP A 299 14.72 14.18 -16.86
C ASP A 299 16.06 14.77 -17.33
N LYS A 300 17.13 14.59 -16.52
CA LYS A 300 18.46 15.03 -16.91
C LYS A 300 18.99 14.25 -18.11
N LEU A 301 18.79 12.92 -18.09
CA LEU A 301 19.17 12.05 -19.22
C LEU A 301 18.40 12.40 -20.48
N ARG A 302 17.06 12.55 -20.37
CA ARG A 302 16.19 12.91 -21.49
C ARG A 302 16.63 14.21 -22.18
N LYS A 303 16.90 15.26 -21.40
CA LYS A 303 17.38 16.54 -21.91
C LYS A 303 18.70 16.39 -22.68
N ALA A 304 19.67 15.71 -22.09
CA ALA A 304 20.98 15.54 -22.70
C ALA A 304 20.95 14.68 -23.97
N LEU A 305 20.08 13.67 -24.03
CA LEU A 305 19.89 12.86 -25.23
C LEU A 305 19.20 13.66 -26.34
N ASN A 306 18.21 14.49 -26.00
CA ASN A 306 17.57 15.39 -26.96
C ASN A 306 18.56 16.43 -27.53
N GLU A 307 19.42 17.02 -26.68
CA GLU A 307 20.50 17.92 -27.10
C GLU A 307 21.51 17.25 -28.03
N LEU A 308 21.72 15.95 -27.88
CA LEU A 308 22.57 15.13 -28.76
C LEU A 308 21.90 14.84 -30.12
N GLY A 309 20.58 15.12 -30.24
CA GLY A 309 19.81 14.86 -31.47
C GLY A 309 19.06 13.54 -31.48
N VAL A 310 18.90 12.90 -30.32
CA VAL A 310 18.03 11.70 -30.18
C VAL A 310 16.58 12.16 -30.10
N THR A 311 15.80 11.89 -31.15
CA THR A 311 14.40 12.33 -31.28
C THR A 311 13.40 11.33 -30.76
N GLY A 312 13.72 10.02 -30.80
CA GLY A 312 12.84 8.93 -30.37
C GLY A 312 13.39 8.16 -29.18
N MET A 313 12.60 8.09 -28.09
CA MET A 313 12.92 7.30 -26.90
C MET A 313 11.69 6.54 -26.43
N THR A 314 11.88 5.24 -26.15
CA THR A 314 10.86 4.44 -25.45
C THR A 314 11.19 4.40 -23.98
N VAL A 315 10.22 4.75 -23.14
CA VAL A 315 10.41 4.85 -21.68
C VAL A 315 9.47 3.88 -20.99
N THR A 316 10.04 2.99 -20.17
CA THR A 316 9.30 1.98 -19.41
C THR A 316 9.66 2.10 -17.93
N GLN A 317 8.66 2.14 -17.06
CA GLN A 317 8.92 1.97 -15.63
C GLN A 317 9.22 0.52 -15.32
N VAL A 318 10.28 0.27 -14.57
CA VAL A 318 10.71 -1.08 -14.19
C VAL A 318 11.08 -1.11 -12.72
N MET A 319 10.96 -2.26 -12.12
CA MET A 319 11.44 -2.51 -10.76
C MET A 319 12.81 -3.19 -10.83
N GLY A 320 13.77 -2.68 -10.09
CA GLY A 320 15.13 -3.21 -10.05
C GLY A 320 15.42 -3.87 -8.70
N CYS A 321 15.87 -5.13 -8.73
CA CYS A 321 16.44 -5.84 -7.59
C CYS A 321 17.95 -5.87 -7.70
N GLY A 322 18.70 -5.67 -6.62
CA GLY A 322 20.16 -5.73 -6.63
C GLY A 322 20.78 -5.38 -5.28
N ILE A 323 22.11 -5.23 -5.26
CA ILE A 323 22.92 -4.93 -4.06
C ILE A 323 22.52 -3.64 -3.37
N GLN A 324 21.85 -2.73 -4.07
CA GLN A 324 21.26 -1.53 -3.50
C GLN A 324 20.03 -1.92 -2.69
N LYS A 325 20.25 -2.22 -1.40
CA LYS A 325 19.14 -2.31 -0.44
C LYS A 325 18.53 -0.93 -0.32
N GLY A 326 17.22 -0.81 -0.49
CA GLY A 326 16.49 0.42 -0.20
C GLY A 326 16.80 0.87 1.23
N SER A 327 16.81 2.17 1.50
CA SER A 327 16.90 2.69 2.87
C SER A 327 15.75 2.05 3.66
N GLY A 328 16.05 1.42 4.80
CA GLY A 328 15.08 0.71 5.62
C GLY A 328 13.93 1.63 6.03
N GLU A 329 12.92 1.71 5.18
CA GLU A 329 11.67 2.39 5.48
C GLU A 329 10.87 1.48 6.40
N LYS A 330 10.29 2.06 7.45
CA LYS A 330 9.40 1.34 8.36
C LYS A 330 7.95 1.67 8.01
N TYR A 331 7.17 0.65 7.75
CA TYR A 331 5.73 0.78 7.61
C TYR A 331 5.05 0.15 8.83
N ARG A 332 4.33 0.96 9.61
CA ARG A 332 3.68 0.55 10.87
C ARG A 332 4.62 -0.18 11.84
N GLY A 333 5.88 0.29 11.91
CA GLY A 333 6.90 -0.27 12.80
C GLY A 333 7.59 -1.56 12.33
N ALA A 334 7.18 -2.15 11.21
CA ALA A 334 7.87 -3.26 10.56
C ALA A 334 8.82 -2.73 9.47
N GLU A 335 10.00 -3.32 9.35
CA GLU A 335 10.93 -2.97 8.27
C GLU A 335 10.33 -3.39 6.92
N VAL A 336 10.34 -2.45 5.96
CA VAL A 336 10.02 -2.75 4.57
C VAL A 336 11.30 -3.26 3.94
N ASP A 337 11.35 -4.53 3.65
CA ASP A 337 12.42 -5.09 2.83
C ASP A 337 12.14 -4.66 1.38
N ALA A 338 12.58 -3.44 1.02
CA ALA A 338 12.46 -2.91 -0.32
C ALA A 338 13.47 -3.61 -1.21
N THR A 339 13.20 -4.86 -1.55
CA THR A 339 13.99 -5.66 -2.49
C THR A 339 13.90 -5.11 -3.90
N LEU A 340 12.85 -4.36 -4.21
CA LEU A 340 12.60 -3.76 -5.50
C LEU A 340 12.60 -2.24 -5.42
N LEU A 341 13.45 -1.62 -6.22
CA LEU A 341 13.53 -0.15 -6.34
C LEU A 341 12.93 0.30 -7.67
N PRO A 342 12.10 1.35 -7.68
CA PRO A 342 11.57 1.91 -8.92
C PRO A 342 12.71 2.49 -9.76
N LYS A 343 12.78 2.06 -11.02
CA LYS A 343 13.73 2.53 -12.02
C LYS A 343 13.01 2.83 -13.33
N VAL A 344 13.70 3.51 -14.20
CA VAL A 344 13.23 3.78 -15.56
C VAL A 344 14.19 3.10 -16.53
N LYS A 345 13.64 2.37 -17.49
CA LYS A 345 14.36 1.83 -18.63
C LYS A 345 14.10 2.76 -19.82
N VAL A 346 15.14 3.40 -20.31
CA VAL A 346 15.11 4.23 -21.50
C VAL A 346 15.73 3.47 -22.66
N GLU A 347 15.02 3.28 -23.72
CA GLU A 347 15.48 2.60 -24.92
C GLU A 347 15.54 3.58 -26.10
N VAL A 348 16.67 3.62 -26.76
CA VAL A 348 16.95 4.46 -27.91
C VAL A 348 17.41 3.54 -29.04
N ILE A 349 16.80 3.68 -30.21
CA ILE A 349 17.28 3.03 -31.44
C ILE A 349 17.90 4.11 -32.30
N GLY A 350 19.12 3.89 -32.76
CA GLY A 350 19.87 4.84 -33.55
C GLY A 350 20.74 4.17 -34.61
N GLY A 351 21.24 4.98 -35.52
CA GLY A 351 22.18 4.57 -36.56
C GLY A 351 22.96 5.76 -37.13
N ASN A 352 22.42 6.98 -36.96
CA ASN A 352 23.04 8.20 -37.45
C ASN A 352 23.99 8.89 -36.45
N ILE A 353 23.82 8.60 -35.17
CA ILE A 353 24.66 9.09 -34.08
C ILE A 353 25.57 7.95 -33.66
N PRO A 354 26.90 8.16 -33.52
CA PRO A 354 27.79 7.12 -33.01
C PRO A 354 27.36 6.65 -31.62
N VAL A 355 27.28 5.33 -31.39
CA VAL A 355 26.82 4.75 -30.13
C VAL A 355 27.67 5.18 -28.95
N GLU A 356 28.97 5.41 -29.17
CA GLU A 356 29.91 5.88 -28.15
C GLU A 356 29.52 7.26 -27.60
N LYS A 357 29.00 8.16 -28.46
CA LYS A 357 28.50 9.47 -28.02
C LYS A 357 27.26 9.35 -27.15
N VAL A 358 26.36 8.45 -27.48
CA VAL A 358 25.16 8.18 -26.67
C VAL A 358 25.57 7.66 -25.29
N ILE A 359 26.52 6.69 -25.25
CA ILE A 359 27.06 6.12 -24.02
C ILE A 359 27.75 7.18 -23.17
N GLU A 360 28.62 8.01 -23.79
CA GLU A 360 29.37 9.06 -23.09
C GLU A 360 28.43 10.12 -22.50
N THR A 361 27.44 10.54 -23.27
CA THR A 361 26.42 11.50 -22.81
C THR A 361 25.64 10.93 -21.62
N ALA A 362 25.20 9.68 -21.71
CA ALA A 362 24.51 9.01 -20.61
C ALA A 362 25.40 8.89 -19.37
N LYS A 363 26.66 8.50 -19.51
CA LYS A 363 27.61 8.45 -18.40
C LYS A 363 27.78 9.81 -17.71
N LYS A 364 28.00 10.86 -18.46
CA LYS A 364 28.16 12.24 -17.92
C LYS A 364 26.94 12.69 -17.10
N CYS A 365 25.73 12.32 -17.57
CA CYS A 365 24.50 12.73 -16.92
C CYS A 365 24.18 11.91 -15.66
N LEU A 366 24.52 10.63 -15.68
CA LEU A 366 24.07 9.66 -14.66
C LEU A 366 25.09 9.43 -13.56
N TYR A 367 26.36 9.70 -13.81
CA TYR A 367 27.44 9.45 -12.86
C TYR A 367 27.29 10.26 -11.56
N THR A 368 27.31 9.56 -10.43
CA THR A 368 27.34 10.14 -9.08
C THR A 368 28.48 9.58 -8.24
N GLY A 369 29.17 8.53 -8.71
CA GLY A 369 30.21 7.83 -7.97
C GLY A 369 29.67 6.87 -6.91
N HIS A 370 28.36 6.64 -6.87
CA HIS A 370 27.70 5.76 -5.90
C HIS A 370 27.01 4.57 -6.59
N ILE A 371 26.87 3.47 -5.86
CA ILE A 371 26.10 2.31 -6.31
C ILE A 371 24.69 2.74 -6.67
N GLY A 372 24.23 2.38 -7.87
CA GLY A 372 22.88 2.68 -8.36
C GLY A 372 22.79 3.74 -9.44
N ASP A 373 23.92 4.19 -9.99
CA ASP A 373 23.97 5.13 -11.14
C ASP A 373 23.31 4.57 -12.41
N GLY A 374 23.10 3.27 -12.47
CA GLY A 374 22.44 2.62 -13.58
C GLY A 374 23.35 1.67 -14.36
N LYS A 375 22.80 1.12 -15.45
CA LYS A 375 23.52 0.28 -16.42
C LYS A 375 23.09 0.65 -17.82
N ILE A 376 24.03 0.56 -18.75
CA ILE A 376 23.82 0.81 -20.17
C ILE A 376 24.09 -0.50 -20.91
N PHE A 377 23.15 -0.96 -21.71
CA PHE A 377 23.26 -2.14 -22.57
C PHE A 377 23.15 -1.71 -24.02
N VAL A 378 23.99 -2.25 -24.87
CA VAL A 378 23.99 -2.02 -26.31
C VAL A 378 23.68 -3.32 -27.02
N TYR A 379 22.78 -3.26 -27.98
CA TYR A 379 22.37 -4.38 -28.81
C TYR A 379 22.48 -4.00 -30.28
N ASP A 380 22.88 -4.92 -31.13
CA ASP A 380 22.80 -4.78 -32.58
C ASP A 380 21.34 -4.95 -33.02
N VAL A 381 20.88 -4.05 -33.91
CA VAL A 381 19.56 -4.12 -34.50
C VAL A 381 19.69 -4.65 -35.94
N ARG A 382 19.08 -5.77 -36.20
CA ARG A 382 19.15 -6.40 -37.53
C ARG A 382 18.27 -5.76 -38.56
N HIS A 383 17.08 -5.28 -38.13
CA HIS A 383 16.06 -4.80 -39.03
C HIS A 383 15.05 -3.90 -38.31
N VAL A 384 14.61 -2.84 -38.94
CA VAL A 384 13.58 -1.92 -38.47
C VAL A 384 12.61 -1.63 -39.60
N VAL A 385 11.33 -1.66 -39.33
CA VAL A 385 10.27 -1.32 -40.29
C VAL A 385 9.37 -0.25 -39.71
N LYS A 386 9.13 0.82 -40.47
CA LYS A 386 8.22 1.87 -40.08
C LYS A 386 6.80 1.50 -40.52
N VAL A 387 5.92 1.24 -39.55
CA VAL A 387 4.57 0.69 -39.79
C VAL A 387 3.74 1.62 -40.71
N ARG A 388 3.88 2.95 -40.58
CA ARG A 388 3.10 3.91 -41.33
C ARG A 388 3.45 3.97 -42.84
N THR A 389 4.73 3.85 -43.14
CA THR A 389 5.24 4.09 -44.53
C THR A 389 5.84 2.86 -45.19
N GLY A 390 6.10 1.82 -44.43
CA GLY A 390 6.80 0.62 -44.91
C GLY A 390 8.31 0.84 -45.19
N GLU A 391 8.86 1.98 -44.79
CA GLU A 391 10.31 2.22 -44.87
C GLU A 391 11.06 1.27 -43.97
N GLU A 392 12.25 0.85 -44.41
CA GLU A 392 13.06 -0.14 -43.72
C GLU A 392 14.41 0.43 -43.28
N ASP A 393 14.98 -0.14 -42.23
CA ASP A 393 16.32 0.12 -41.71
C ASP A 393 16.60 1.59 -41.40
N LEU A 394 17.71 2.15 -41.89
CA LEU A 394 18.09 3.55 -41.60
C LEU A 394 17.09 4.57 -42.14
N ALA A 395 16.32 4.24 -43.18
CA ALA A 395 15.24 5.08 -43.68
C ALA A 395 14.06 5.11 -42.70
N ALA A 396 13.75 3.98 -42.05
CA ALA A 396 12.69 3.89 -41.06
C ALA A 396 12.98 4.70 -39.79
N LEU A 397 14.24 4.98 -39.48
CA LEU A 397 14.66 5.79 -38.32
C LEU A 397 14.66 7.30 -38.58
N LYS A 398 14.35 7.75 -39.80
CA LYS A 398 14.20 9.15 -40.14
C LYS A 398 12.74 9.57 -39.91
N ASP A 399 12.48 10.30 -38.82
CA ASP A 399 11.21 10.99 -38.68
C ASP A 399 11.26 12.28 -39.44
N VAL A 400 10.59 12.29 -40.59
CA VAL A 400 10.29 13.51 -41.34
C VAL A 400 8.83 13.84 -41.01
N GLU A 401 8.59 15.05 -40.52
CA GLU A 401 7.24 15.57 -40.37
C GLU A 401 6.49 15.64 -41.71
#